data_6951249e36216bd2bc42fc0efe801792
#
_entry.id   6951249e36216bd2bc42fc0efe801792
#
_cell.length_a   1.000
_cell.length_b   1.000
_cell.length_c   1.000
_cell.angle_alpha   90.00
_cell.angle_beta   90.00
_cell.angle_gamma   90.00
#
_symmetry.space_group_name_H-M   'P 1'
#
loop_
_entity.id
_entity.type
_entity.pdbx_description
1 polymer ?
#
loop_
_entity_poly.entity_id
_entity_poly.type
_entity_poly.pdbx_seq_one_letter_code
_entity_poly.pdbx_strand_id
1 'polypeptide(L)'
;MTEKKITTKVRVYSYNELTEEQKKLVDLAREATMNSYSPYSNFKVGAALELDNGEVFIGANQENAAFAGICGERAALYAAGAKYPGVPVKSVAITSFTRDEFVVEPTAPCGVCRQAFLEFEKNGHPIELILAGKEKIYILDSFQDTMPLSFTEF
;
A
#
# COMPACT_ATOMS: atom_id res chain seq x y z
N MET A 1 -31.45 -15.93 -15.16
CA MET A 1 -30.04 -15.61 -14.87
C MET A 1 -29.93 -14.11 -14.72
N THR A 2 -29.33 -13.64 -13.63
CA THR A 2 -29.06 -12.20 -13.40
C THR A 2 -27.56 -11.99 -13.36
N GLU A 3 -27.09 -10.85 -13.90
CA GLU A 3 -25.67 -10.47 -13.86
C GLU A 3 -25.47 -9.34 -12.85
N LYS A 4 -24.35 -9.39 -12.10
CA LYS A 4 -23.90 -8.31 -11.23
C LYS A 4 -22.56 -7.78 -11.78
N LYS A 5 -22.54 -6.51 -12.19
CA LYS A 5 -21.31 -5.84 -12.61
C LYS A 5 -20.66 -5.14 -11.42
N ILE A 6 -19.38 -5.38 -11.21
CA ILE A 6 -18.56 -4.67 -10.22
C ILE A 6 -17.53 -3.84 -11.00
N THR A 7 -17.40 -2.58 -10.66
CA THR A 7 -16.47 -1.66 -11.33
C THR A 7 -15.58 -0.99 -10.30
N THR A 8 -14.29 -0.85 -10.63
CA THR A 8 -13.31 -0.11 -9.84
C THR A 8 -12.93 1.17 -10.57
N LYS A 9 -12.88 2.27 -9.84
CA LYS A 9 -12.38 3.56 -10.34
C LYS A 9 -10.92 3.74 -9.92
N VAL A 10 -10.03 3.85 -10.89
CA VAL A 10 -8.62 4.17 -10.68
C VAL A 10 -8.34 5.54 -11.29
N ARG A 11 -7.86 6.48 -10.48
CA ARG A 11 -7.38 7.78 -10.95
C ARG A 11 -5.90 7.66 -11.29
N VAL A 12 -5.50 8.20 -12.44
CA VAL A 12 -4.13 8.15 -12.92
C VAL A 12 -3.53 9.55 -12.89
N TYR A 13 -2.43 9.70 -12.18
CA TYR A 13 -1.71 10.96 -11.99
C TYR A 13 -0.26 10.85 -12.42
N SER A 14 0.35 11.97 -12.78
CA SER A 14 1.79 12.18 -12.71
C SER A 14 2.18 12.66 -11.32
N TYR A 15 3.45 12.54 -10.95
CA TYR A 15 3.93 12.99 -9.63
C TYR A 15 3.63 14.47 -9.36
N ASN A 16 3.72 15.33 -10.38
CA ASN A 16 3.50 16.77 -10.21
C ASN A 16 2.04 17.16 -9.92
N GLU A 17 1.09 16.28 -10.24
CA GLU A 17 -0.34 16.50 -9.99
C GLU A 17 -0.78 16.08 -8.59
N LEU A 18 0.10 15.45 -7.81
CA LEU A 18 -0.17 15.04 -6.43
C LEU A 18 -0.21 16.23 -5.49
N THR A 19 -0.96 16.10 -4.40
CA THR A 19 -0.87 17.02 -3.26
C THR A 19 0.47 16.87 -2.56
N GLU A 20 0.87 17.85 -1.75
CA GLU A 20 2.14 17.80 -1.00
C GLU A 20 2.16 16.63 0.02
N GLU A 21 1.00 16.30 0.62
CA GLU A 21 0.87 15.14 1.51
C GLU A 21 1.09 13.82 0.75
N GLN A 22 0.47 13.68 -0.43
CA GLN A 22 0.64 12.50 -1.28
C GLN A 22 2.08 12.37 -1.77
N LYS A 23 2.72 13.47 -2.19
CA LYS A 23 4.15 13.48 -2.58
C LYS A 23 5.03 13.00 -1.44
N LYS A 24 4.82 13.54 -0.23
CA LYS A 24 5.57 13.13 0.96
C LYS A 24 5.48 11.62 1.20
N LEU A 25 4.28 11.04 1.11
CA LEU A 25 4.11 9.60 1.30
C LEU A 25 4.78 8.78 0.18
N VAL A 26 4.68 9.22 -1.07
CA VAL A 26 5.35 8.56 -2.20
C VAL A 26 6.86 8.60 -2.03
N ASP A 27 7.43 9.72 -1.61
CA ASP A 27 8.87 9.85 -1.41
C ASP A 27 9.37 8.98 -0.26
N LEU A 28 8.65 8.95 0.86
CA LEU A 28 8.95 8.06 1.99
C LEU A 28 8.83 6.57 1.60
N ALA A 29 7.84 6.20 0.78
CA ALA A 29 7.73 4.85 0.27
C ALA A 29 8.91 4.49 -0.66
N ARG A 30 9.37 5.43 -1.49
CA ARG A 30 10.56 5.26 -2.33
C ARG A 30 11.82 5.06 -1.49
N GLU A 31 12.03 5.89 -0.48
CA GLU A 31 13.15 5.75 0.47
C GLU A 31 13.08 4.39 1.20
N ALA A 32 11.90 3.96 1.62
CA ALA A 32 11.71 2.69 2.32
C ALA A 32 12.16 1.47 1.50
N THR A 33 12.16 1.54 0.16
CA THR A 33 12.68 0.42 -0.67
C THR A 33 14.12 0.08 -0.34
N MET A 34 14.92 1.04 0.12
CA MET A 34 16.33 0.82 0.49
C MET A 34 16.49 -0.04 1.75
N ASN A 35 15.44 -0.15 2.57
CA ASN A 35 15.41 -0.98 3.77
C ASN A 35 14.92 -2.42 3.49
N SER A 36 14.63 -2.75 2.24
CA SER A 36 14.17 -4.07 1.83
C SER A 36 15.28 -5.11 2.00
N TYR A 37 14.93 -6.26 2.59
CA TYR A 37 15.73 -7.47 2.55
C TYR A 37 15.09 -8.46 1.59
N SER A 38 15.54 -8.46 0.33
CA SER A 38 14.96 -9.25 -0.76
C SER A 38 16.02 -10.05 -1.56
N PRO A 39 16.81 -10.93 -0.88
CA PRO A 39 17.91 -11.64 -1.53
C PRO A 39 17.46 -12.72 -2.52
N TYR A 40 16.21 -13.14 -2.47
CA TYR A 40 15.67 -14.20 -3.32
C TYR A 40 15.01 -13.65 -4.58
N SER A 41 14.16 -12.63 -4.44
CA SER A 41 13.42 -12.05 -5.56
C SER A 41 14.15 -10.89 -6.23
N ASN A 42 15.04 -10.20 -5.53
CA ASN A 42 15.59 -8.89 -5.91
C ASN A 42 14.51 -7.84 -6.21
N PHE A 43 13.31 -8.04 -5.64
CA PHE A 43 12.18 -7.15 -5.79
C PHE A 43 11.92 -6.43 -4.47
N LYS A 44 12.29 -5.15 -4.42
CA LYS A 44 12.18 -4.32 -3.23
C LYS A 44 10.84 -3.60 -3.24
N VAL A 45 10.08 -3.72 -2.16
CA VAL A 45 8.81 -3.02 -1.95
C VAL A 45 8.97 -2.09 -0.76
N GLY A 46 8.63 -0.82 -0.97
CA GLY A 46 8.55 0.17 0.08
C GLY A 46 7.12 0.68 0.23
N ALA A 47 6.72 0.92 1.46
CA ALA A 47 5.43 1.50 1.81
C ALA A 47 5.59 2.60 2.86
N ALA A 48 4.73 3.62 2.77
CA ALA A 48 4.58 4.64 3.80
C ALA A 48 3.10 4.88 4.02
N LEU A 49 2.65 4.83 5.27
CA LEU A 49 1.26 5.11 5.63
C LEU A 49 1.18 6.24 6.66
N GLU A 50 0.11 7.01 6.57
CA GLU A 50 -0.24 8.07 7.51
C GLU A 50 -1.51 7.68 8.28
N LEU A 51 -1.47 7.89 9.59
CA LEU A 51 -2.61 7.77 10.48
C LEU A 51 -3.37 9.10 10.58
N ASP A 52 -4.63 9.06 11.00
CA ASP A 52 -5.46 10.27 11.21
C ASP A 52 -4.87 11.24 12.25
N ASN A 53 -4.02 10.76 13.15
CA ASN A 53 -3.30 11.60 14.10
C ASN A 53 -2.02 12.26 13.54
N GLY A 54 -1.74 12.08 12.24
CA GLY A 54 -0.58 12.65 11.55
C GLY A 54 0.72 11.86 11.67
N GLU A 55 0.73 10.77 12.42
CA GLU A 55 1.89 9.89 12.54
C GLU A 55 2.10 9.09 11.25
N VAL A 56 3.35 8.93 10.85
CA VAL A 56 3.72 8.22 9.63
C VAL A 56 4.57 7.00 9.96
N PHE A 57 4.27 5.88 9.32
CA PHE A 57 5.00 4.63 9.42
C PHE A 57 5.51 4.19 8.06
N ILE A 58 6.75 3.76 8.01
CA ILE A 58 7.35 3.17 6.81
C ILE A 58 7.56 1.67 6.99
N GLY A 59 7.56 0.93 5.89
CA GLY A 59 7.84 -0.49 5.87
C GLY A 59 8.48 -0.92 4.57
N ALA A 60 9.30 -1.97 4.64
CA ALA A 60 9.89 -2.59 3.48
C ALA A 60 9.75 -4.11 3.59
N ASN A 61 9.67 -4.80 2.44
CA ASN A 61 9.54 -6.25 2.45
C ASN A 61 10.79 -6.92 3.02
N GLN A 62 10.56 -7.97 3.80
CA GLN A 62 11.59 -8.79 4.43
C GLN A 62 11.37 -10.24 4.03
N GLU A 63 12.26 -10.80 3.23
CA GLU A 63 12.24 -12.19 2.82
C GLU A 63 13.00 -13.07 3.80
N ASN A 64 12.70 -14.34 3.83
CA ASN A 64 13.51 -15.35 4.51
C ASN A 64 13.41 -16.71 3.81
N ALA A 65 14.37 -17.59 4.11
CA ALA A 65 14.47 -18.91 3.47
C ALA A 65 13.31 -19.85 3.81
N ALA A 66 12.57 -19.59 4.90
CA ALA A 66 11.46 -20.46 5.36
C ALA A 66 10.08 -19.98 4.87
N PHE A 67 10.01 -19.10 3.88
CA PHE A 67 8.77 -18.60 3.26
C PHE A 67 7.89 -17.68 4.11
N ALA A 68 8.15 -17.50 5.38
CA ALA A 68 7.36 -16.65 6.28
C ALA A 68 7.77 -15.17 6.26
N GLY A 69 8.09 -14.62 5.08
CA GLY A 69 8.41 -13.20 4.91
C GLY A 69 7.21 -12.28 5.10
N ILE A 70 7.48 -10.97 5.15
CA ILE A 70 6.44 -9.93 5.25
C ILE A 70 6.58 -8.93 4.11
N CYS A 71 5.44 -8.49 3.55
CA CYS A 71 5.42 -7.39 2.60
C CYS A 71 5.61 -6.04 3.31
N GLY A 72 6.20 -5.06 2.61
CA GLY A 72 6.46 -3.73 3.15
C GLY A 72 5.20 -3.06 3.69
N GLU A 73 4.09 -3.23 2.99
CA GLU A 73 2.79 -2.67 3.37
C GLU A 73 2.32 -3.18 4.74
N ARG A 74 2.39 -4.50 4.97
CA ARG A 74 1.99 -5.09 6.27
C ARG A 74 3.01 -4.79 7.38
N ALA A 75 4.28 -4.63 7.05
CA ALA A 75 5.28 -4.21 8.03
C ALA A 75 4.93 -2.82 8.57
N ALA A 76 4.59 -1.85 7.72
CA ALA A 76 4.15 -0.52 8.14
C ALA A 76 2.81 -0.58 8.90
N LEU A 77 1.82 -1.30 8.36
CA LEU A 77 0.47 -1.38 8.93
C LEU A 77 0.47 -1.93 10.35
N TYR A 78 1.15 -3.05 10.57
CA TYR A 78 1.16 -3.70 11.88
C TYR A 78 2.00 -2.95 12.90
N ALA A 79 3.09 -2.28 12.47
CA ALA A 79 3.84 -1.39 13.35
C ALA A 79 2.98 -0.20 13.81
N ALA A 80 2.21 0.40 12.90
CA ALA A 80 1.28 1.47 13.22
C ALA A 80 0.18 1.02 14.18
N GLY A 81 -0.48 -0.11 13.87
CA GLY A 81 -1.53 -0.67 14.73
C GLY A 81 -1.06 -1.08 16.13
N ALA A 82 0.18 -1.57 16.24
CA ALA A 82 0.77 -1.92 17.53
C ALA A 82 1.12 -0.67 18.37
N LYS A 83 1.57 0.42 17.74
CA LYS A 83 1.95 1.64 18.45
C LYS A 83 0.74 2.53 18.79
N TYR A 84 -0.23 2.59 17.88
CA TYR A 84 -1.44 3.42 18.01
C TYR A 84 -2.71 2.59 17.80
N PRO A 85 -3.07 1.71 18.74
CA PRO A 85 -4.26 0.87 18.61
C PRO A 85 -5.53 1.72 18.42
N GLY A 86 -6.32 1.37 17.40
CA GLY A 86 -7.61 2.01 17.12
C GLY A 86 -7.53 3.37 16.40
N VAL A 87 -6.33 3.91 16.15
CA VAL A 87 -6.21 5.12 15.30
C VAL A 87 -6.36 4.71 13.83
N PRO A 88 -7.30 5.31 13.07
CA PRO A 88 -7.52 4.96 11.68
C PRO A 88 -6.31 5.27 10.80
N VAL A 89 -6.11 4.46 9.77
CA VAL A 89 -5.18 4.74 8.68
C VAL A 89 -5.88 5.69 7.68
N LYS A 90 -5.26 6.82 7.38
CA LYS A 90 -5.77 7.82 6.43
C LYS A 90 -5.41 7.45 4.99
N SER A 91 -4.13 7.17 4.75
CA SER A 91 -3.61 6.89 3.41
C SER A 91 -2.36 6.02 3.46
N VAL A 92 -2.07 5.33 2.36
CA VAL A 92 -0.85 4.55 2.19
C VAL A 92 -0.30 4.69 0.76
N ALA A 93 1.00 4.97 0.64
CA ALA A 93 1.72 4.91 -0.62
C ALA A 93 2.57 3.63 -0.68
N ILE A 94 2.59 2.99 -1.85
CA ILE A 94 3.33 1.76 -2.13
C ILE A 94 4.12 1.95 -3.42
N THR A 95 5.37 1.53 -3.42
CA THR A 95 6.21 1.52 -4.62
C THR A 95 7.13 0.32 -4.63
N SER A 96 7.69 0.02 -5.81
CA SER A 96 8.62 -1.10 -5.97
C SER A 96 9.84 -0.69 -6.78
N PHE A 97 10.97 -1.29 -6.42
CA PHE A 97 12.27 -1.06 -7.05
C PHE A 97 12.90 -2.41 -7.41
N THR A 98 13.29 -2.58 -8.65
CA THR A 98 13.94 -3.79 -9.15
C THR A 98 14.78 -3.45 -10.38
N ARG A 99 15.84 -4.21 -10.66
CA ARG A 99 16.73 -3.97 -11.81
C ARG A 99 17.27 -2.54 -11.83
N ASP A 100 17.64 -2.02 -10.64
CA ASP A 100 18.22 -0.68 -10.42
C ASP A 100 17.31 0.50 -10.82
N GLU A 101 16.00 0.28 -10.93
CA GLU A 101 15.04 1.36 -11.17
C GLU A 101 13.67 1.10 -10.50
N PHE A 102 12.91 2.17 -10.32
CA PHE A 102 11.50 2.05 -9.94
C PHE A 102 10.71 1.43 -11.09
N VAL A 103 9.74 0.59 -10.75
CA VAL A 103 8.88 -0.05 -11.76
C VAL A 103 8.10 0.98 -12.57
N VAL A 104 7.92 0.73 -13.85
CA VAL A 104 7.19 1.65 -14.75
C VAL A 104 5.70 1.65 -14.40
N GLU A 105 5.10 0.48 -14.39
CA GLU A 105 3.70 0.33 -13.99
C GLU A 105 3.60 0.17 -12.47
N PRO A 106 2.69 0.91 -11.80
CA PRO A 106 2.51 0.82 -10.35
C PRO A 106 2.22 -0.60 -9.88
N THR A 107 2.92 -1.05 -8.84
CA THR A 107 2.73 -2.37 -8.23
C THR A 107 1.56 -2.33 -7.27
N ALA A 108 0.58 -3.20 -7.50
CA ALA A 108 -0.53 -3.37 -6.58
C ALA A 108 -0.14 -4.28 -5.41
N PRO A 109 -0.73 -4.09 -4.21
CA PRO A 109 -0.51 -4.95 -3.06
C PRO A 109 -1.00 -6.38 -3.33
N CYS A 110 -0.34 -7.36 -2.75
CA CYS A 110 -0.75 -8.77 -2.84
C CYS A 110 -2.09 -9.00 -2.11
N GLY A 111 -2.74 -10.15 -2.36
CA GLY A 111 -4.05 -10.45 -1.76
C GLY A 111 -4.05 -10.42 -0.24
N VAL A 112 -2.97 -10.87 0.41
CA VAL A 112 -2.84 -10.84 1.88
C VAL A 112 -2.77 -9.39 2.40
N CYS A 113 -2.04 -8.51 1.70
CA CYS A 113 -1.99 -7.08 2.06
C CYS A 113 -3.34 -6.41 1.84
N ARG A 114 -4.03 -6.70 0.73
CA ARG A 114 -5.37 -6.15 0.48
C ARG A 114 -6.35 -6.51 1.59
N GLN A 115 -6.37 -7.78 2.00
CA GLN A 115 -7.22 -8.22 3.10
C GLN A 115 -6.83 -7.57 4.43
N ALA A 116 -5.52 -7.46 4.73
CA ALA A 116 -5.06 -6.81 5.95
C ALA A 116 -5.50 -5.34 6.05
N PHE A 117 -5.36 -4.56 4.96
CA PHE A 117 -5.82 -3.17 4.95
C PHE A 117 -7.35 -3.07 5.01
N LEU A 118 -8.07 -3.99 4.37
CA LEU A 118 -9.53 -4.02 4.44
C LEU A 118 -10.05 -4.21 5.87
N GLU A 119 -9.32 -4.98 6.71
CA GLU A 119 -9.59 -5.11 8.14
C GLU A 119 -9.51 -3.76 8.88
N PHE A 120 -8.56 -2.88 8.47
CA PHE A 120 -8.39 -1.55 9.04
C PHE A 120 -9.37 -0.51 8.48
N GLU A 121 -10.04 -0.78 7.35
CA GLU A 121 -11.15 0.04 6.82
C GLU A 121 -12.48 -0.21 7.56
N LYS A 122 -12.49 -1.08 8.57
CA LYS A 122 -13.66 -1.29 9.42
C LYS A 122 -14.14 0.04 9.98
N ASN A 123 -15.44 0.14 10.16
CA ASN A 123 -16.12 1.31 10.71
C ASN A 123 -16.22 2.52 9.76
N GLY A 124 -16.10 2.29 8.45
CA GLY A 124 -16.36 3.31 7.44
C GLY A 124 -15.28 4.37 7.28
N HIS A 125 -14.03 4.03 7.63
CA HIS A 125 -12.85 4.84 7.36
C HIS A 125 -12.09 4.29 6.15
N PRO A 126 -12.41 4.73 4.91
CA PRO A 126 -11.71 4.29 3.72
C PRO A 126 -10.25 4.76 3.76
N ILE A 127 -9.34 3.93 3.27
CA ILE A 127 -7.91 4.22 3.22
C ILE A 127 -7.55 4.58 1.78
N GLU A 128 -7.07 5.80 1.55
CA GLU A 128 -6.57 6.19 0.24
C GLU A 128 -5.34 5.35 -0.11
N LEU A 129 -5.40 4.64 -1.24
CA LEU A 129 -4.32 3.80 -1.74
C LEU A 129 -3.61 4.50 -2.90
N ILE A 130 -2.31 4.78 -2.72
CA ILE A 130 -1.44 5.44 -3.70
C ILE A 130 -0.42 4.40 -4.18
N LEU A 131 -0.52 3.99 -5.44
CA LEU A 131 0.41 3.06 -6.07
C LEU A 131 1.36 3.84 -6.98
N ALA A 132 2.62 3.96 -6.59
CA ALA A 132 3.58 4.79 -7.29
C ALA A 132 4.51 3.96 -8.18
N GLY A 133 4.39 4.17 -9.49
CA GLY A 133 5.38 3.76 -10.47
C GLY A 133 6.46 4.85 -10.68
N LYS A 134 7.27 4.67 -11.72
CA LYS A 134 8.32 5.62 -12.10
C LYS A 134 7.72 6.97 -12.56
N GLU A 135 6.70 6.91 -13.41
CA GLU A 135 6.06 8.07 -14.03
C GLU A 135 4.57 8.17 -13.69
N LYS A 136 3.87 7.03 -13.63
CA LYS A 136 2.44 6.95 -13.35
C LYS A 136 2.18 6.63 -11.88
N ILE A 137 1.14 7.24 -11.37
CA ILE A 137 0.66 7.00 -10.01
C ILE A 137 -0.83 6.68 -10.10
N TYR A 138 -1.23 5.56 -9.52
CA TYR A 138 -2.64 5.18 -9.43
C TYR A 138 -3.14 5.50 -8.03
N ILE A 139 -4.30 6.15 -7.94
CA ILE A 139 -4.97 6.44 -6.68
C ILE A 139 -6.36 5.83 -6.67
N LEU A 140 -6.62 5.04 -5.62
CA LEU A 140 -7.91 4.45 -5.30
C LEU A 140 -8.40 5.02 -3.97
N ASP A 141 -9.72 5.17 -3.84
CA ASP A 141 -10.33 5.77 -2.65
C ASP A 141 -10.42 4.80 -1.45
N SER A 142 -10.27 3.49 -1.70
CA SER A 142 -10.44 2.44 -0.69
C SER A 142 -9.76 1.14 -1.13
N PHE A 143 -9.31 0.33 -0.17
CA PHE A 143 -8.86 -1.04 -0.46
C PHE A 143 -10.00 -1.95 -0.92
N GLN A 144 -11.26 -1.63 -0.58
CA GLN A 144 -12.44 -2.33 -1.12
C GLN A 144 -12.44 -2.33 -2.65
N ASP A 145 -11.92 -1.27 -3.28
CA ASP A 145 -11.81 -1.14 -4.74
C ASP A 145 -10.80 -2.13 -5.36
N THR A 146 -9.94 -2.72 -4.56
CA THR A 146 -8.95 -3.71 -5.02
C THR A 146 -9.43 -5.16 -4.92
N MET A 147 -10.60 -5.40 -4.28
CA MET A 147 -11.08 -6.75 -3.95
C MET A 147 -12.57 -6.90 -4.23
N PRO A 148 -12.98 -7.23 -5.46
CA PRO A 148 -14.37 -7.61 -5.71
C PRO A 148 -14.73 -8.88 -4.90
N LEU A 149 -15.92 -8.91 -4.31
CA LEU A 149 -16.40 -10.02 -3.48
C LEU A 149 -15.47 -10.34 -2.28
N SER A 150 -14.95 -9.29 -1.65
CA SER A 150 -14.06 -9.41 -0.49
C SER A 150 -14.76 -9.98 0.74
N PHE A 151 -13.97 -10.62 1.61
CA PHE A 151 -14.43 -11.07 2.92
C PHE A 151 -14.45 -9.90 3.91
N THR A 152 -15.65 -9.50 4.33
CA THR A 152 -15.87 -8.32 5.19
C THR A 152 -16.69 -8.62 6.45
N GLU A 153 -17.28 -9.82 6.54
CA GLU A 153 -18.09 -10.24 7.69
C GLU A 153 -17.23 -11.07 8.65
N PHE A 154 -16.74 -10.46 9.71
CA PHE A 154 -15.91 -11.10 10.76
C PHE A 154 -16.04 -10.36 12.11
#